data_672fed0c1f2ca94cca0b115a6d4d1860
#
_entry.id   672fed0c1f2ca94cca0b115a6d4d1860
#
_cell.length_a   1.000
_cell.length_b   1.000
_cell.length_c   1.000
_cell.angle_alpha   90.00
_cell.angle_beta   90.00
_cell.angle_gamma   90.00
#
_symmetry.space_group_name_H-M   'P 1'
#
loop_
_entity.id
_entity.type
_entity.pdbx_description
1 polymer ?
#
loop_
_entity_poly.entity_id
_entity_poly.type
_entity_poly.pdbx_seq_one_letter_code
_entity_poly.pdbx_strand_id
1 'polypeptide(L)'
;KAKYAIVQAEDELASIGMAIGASWNGARAFTPTSGPGISLMSEFIGFAYYSEVPVVLFNVQRAGPSTGLPPRTQQCDLTLCAYASHGDTKHIMLFPANPAECFEMAVQAFDIAERYQTPVFFMTDLDIGMNDWMIPELDWDDAYTPDRGKILTAADLEALPKYYRYEDRDGDNIAYRT
;
A
#
# COMPACT_ATOMS: atom_id res chain seq x y z
N LYS A 1 -6.70 18.24 -16.27
CA LYS A 1 -6.25 18.50 -14.88
C LYS A 1 -5.70 17.20 -14.32
N ALA A 2 -4.51 17.23 -13.69
CA ALA A 2 -3.97 16.07 -13.00
C ALA A 2 -4.97 15.61 -11.92
N LYS A 3 -5.17 14.29 -11.84
CA LYS A 3 -6.05 13.67 -10.86
C LYS A 3 -5.26 13.06 -9.68
N TYR A 4 -4.03 13.50 -9.51
CA TYR A 4 -3.15 13.02 -8.45
C TYR A 4 -2.42 14.18 -7.77
N ALA A 5 -1.95 13.93 -6.55
CA ALA A 5 -1.09 14.84 -5.80
C ALA A 5 0.18 14.09 -5.35
N ILE A 6 1.31 14.77 -5.41
CA ILE A 6 2.56 14.32 -4.81
C ILE A 6 2.85 15.29 -3.67
N VAL A 7 2.95 14.75 -2.46
CA VAL A 7 3.18 15.54 -1.24
C VAL A 7 4.48 15.10 -0.62
N GLN A 8 5.39 16.03 -0.40
CA GLN A 8 6.58 15.78 0.39
C GLN A 8 6.24 15.93 1.87
N ALA A 9 6.37 14.82 2.61
CA ALA A 9 6.22 14.81 4.05
C ALA A 9 7.54 15.16 4.75
N GLU A 10 7.48 15.49 6.02
CA GLU A 10 8.67 15.78 6.84
C GLU A 10 9.51 14.51 7.08
N ASP A 11 8.83 13.39 7.35
CA ASP A 11 9.44 12.10 7.66
C ASP A 11 8.52 10.93 7.28
N GLU A 12 8.96 9.72 7.58
CA GLU A 12 8.24 8.48 7.31
C GLU A 12 6.91 8.40 8.09
N LEU A 13 6.87 8.89 9.33
CA LEU A 13 5.67 8.89 10.17
C LEU A 13 4.59 9.81 9.57
N ALA A 14 4.98 11.02 9.18
CA ALA A 14 4.08 11.94 8.53
C ALA A 14 3.59 11.40 7.18
N SER A 15 4.49 10.77 6.41
CA SER A 15 4.19 10.22 5.09
C SER A 15 3.11 9.13 5.14
N ILE A 16 3.28 8.14 6.01
CA ILE A 16 2.28 7.08 6.14
C ILE A 16 0.98 7.59 6.75
N GLY A 17 1.05 8.51 7.72
CA GLY A 17 -0.15 9.13 8.29
C GLY A 17 -0.98 9.86 7.23
N MET A 18 -0.33 10.62 6.35
CA MET A 18 -0.99 11.29 5.21
C MET A 18 -1.58 10.28 4.21
N ALA A 19 -0.87 9.20 3.89
CA ALA A 19 -1.36 8.16 2.99
C ALA A 19 -2.60 7.46 3.56
N ILE A 20 -2.60 7.12 4.84
CA ILE A 20 -3.76 6.51 5.53
C ILE A 20 -4.93 7.48 5.55
N GLY A 21 -4.71 8.75 5.90
CA GLY A 21 -5.75 9.77 5.92
C GLY A 21 -6.36 10.03 4.53
N ALA A 22 -5.54 10.03 3.48
CA ALA A 22 -6.00 10.16 2.10
C ALA A 22 -6.85 8.94 1.69
N SER A 23 -6.38 7.73 2.04
CA SER A 23 -7.11 6.50 1.75
C SER A 23 -8.43 6.38 2.53
N TRP A 24 -8.47 6.82 3.79
CA TRP A 24 -9.71 6.91 4.56
C TRP A 24 -10.76 7.77 3.85
N ASN A 25 -10.32 8.81 3.15
CA ASN A 25 -11.18 9.71 2.36
C ASN A 25 -11.38 9.25 0.91
N GLY A 26 -11.07 8.00 0.59
CA GLY A 26 -11.35 7.39 -0.71
C GLY A 26 -10.28 7.57 -1.78
N ALA A 27 -9.12 8.14 -1.48
CA ALA A 27 -8.01 8.20 -2.43
C ALA A 27 -7.24 6.88 -2.46
N ARG A 28 -6.68 6.52 -3.61
CA ARG A 28 -5.62 5.51 -3.71
C ARG A 28 -4.31 6.17 -3.28
N ALA A 29 -3.75 5.74 -2.17
CA ALA A 29 -2.59 6.38 -1.59
C ALA A 29 -1.48 5.37 -1.30
N PHE A 30 -0.24 5.84 -1.43
CA PHE A 30 0.94 5.05 -1.15
C PHE A 30 2.08 5.90 -0.59
N THR A 31 3.05 5.24 -0.02
CA THR A 31 4.34 5.85 0.35
C THR A 31 5.49 4.90 0.04
N PRO A 32 6.59 5.37 -0.55
CA PRO A 32 7.81 4.58 -0.71
C PRO A 32 8.73 4.77 0.49
N THR A 33 9.42 3.70 0.87
CA THR A 33 10.41 3.71 1.94
C THR A 33 11.39 2.55 1.83
N SER A 34 12.15 2.28 2.87
CA SER A 34 13.05 1.13 3.00
C SER A 34 12.93 0.54 4.41
N GLY A 35 13.64 -0.53 4.72
CA GLY A 35 13.55 -1.24 6.01
C GLY A 35 13.58 -0.35 7.25
N PRO A 36 14.54 0.59 7.42
CA PRO A 36 14.52 1.51 8.55
C PRO A 36 13.24 2.35 8.64
N GLY A 37 12.71 2.81 7.50
CA GLY A 37 11.44 3.55 7.46
C GLY A 37 10.24 2.67 7.80
N ILE A 38 10.23 1.40 7.38
CA ILE A 38 9.19 0.44 7.81
C ILE A 38 9.19 0.30 9.34
N SER A 39 10.35 0.25 9.97
CA SER A 39 10.46 0.21 11.43
C SER A 39 9.83 1.44 12.08
N LEU A 40 10.05 2.64 11.54
CA LEU A 40 9.43 3.88 12.01
C LEU A 40 7.92 3.89 11.79
N MET A 41 7.44 3.34 10.68
CA MET A 41 6.03 3.32 10.30
C MET A 41 5.22 2.23 11.01
N SER A 42 5.82 1.35 11.79
CA SER A 42 5.21 0.11 12.29
C SER A 42 3.89 0.34 13.04
N GLU A 43 3.78 1.38 13.86
CA GLU A 43 2.54 1.72 14.56
C GLU A 43 1.41 2.10 13.59
N PHE A 44 1.70 2.96 12.62
CA PHE A 44 0.71 3.35 11.61
C PHE A 44 0.32 2.21 10.67
N ILE A 45 1.24 1.30 10.36
CA ILE A 45 0.94 0.07 9.61
C ILE A 45 -0.07 -0.78 10.38
N GLY A 46 0.17 -0.98 11.68
CA GLY A 46 -0.78 -1.65 12.57
C GLY A 46 -2.12 -0.92 12.65
N PHE A 47 -2.10 0.42 12.76
CA PHE A 47 -3.32 1.22 12.74
C PHE A 47 -4.12 1.02 11.46
N ALA A 48 -3.47 1.07 10.28
CA ALA A 48 -4.15 0.83 9.01
C ALA A 48 -4.75 -0.58 8.92
N TYR A 49 -4.02 -1.59 9.42
CA TYR A 49 -4.47 -2.98 9.46
C TYR A 49 -5.73 -3.15 10.31
N TYR A 50 -5.71 -2.68 11.56
CA TYR A 50 -6.85 -2.83 12.48
C TYR A 50 -8.02 -1.92 12.15
N SER A 51 -7.79 -0.81 11.45
CA SER A 51 -8.85 0.09 10.98
C SER A 51 -9.37 -0.29 9.59
N GLU A 52 -8.85 -1.35 8.99
CA GLU A 52 -9.21 -1.82 7.64
C GLU A 52 -9.09 -0.70 6.59
N VAL A 53 -7.96 0.00 6.61
CA VAL A 53 -7.67 1.09 5.67
C VAL A 53 -6.66 0.62 4.63
N PRO A 54 -7.04 0.58 3.35
CA PRO A 54 -6.13 0.20 2.28
C PRO A 54 -5.00 1.22 2.12
N VAL A 55 -3.77 0.76 2.09
CA VAL A 55 -2.60 1.58 1.77
C VAL A 55 -1.52 0.71 1.14
N VAL A 56 -0.80 1.25 0.17
CA VAL A 56 0.32 0.54 -0.46
C VAL A 56 1.64 1.12 0.05
N LEU A 57 2.52 0.23 0.52
CA LEU A 57 3.86 0.60 0.97
C LEU A 57 4.89 -0.01 0.00
N PHE A 58 5.61 0.85 -0.71
CA PHE A 58 6.73 0.42 -1.56
C PHE A 58 7.98 0.33 -0.70
N ASN A 59 8.39 -0.90 -0.37
CA ASN A 59 9.65 -1.14 0.34
C ASN A 59 10.76 -1.40 -0.67
N VAL A 60 11.59 -0.38 -0.89
CA VAL A 60 12.82 -0.50 -1.66
C VAL A 60 13.90 -1.04 -0.73
N GLN A 61 14.02 -2.37 -0.67
CA GLN A 61 14.86 -3.07 0.31
C GLN A 61 16.32 -2.67 0.18
N ARG A 62 16.91 -2.37 1.29
CA ARG A 62 18.33 -2.09 1.43
C ARG A 62 18.79 -2.40 2.86
N ALA A 63 19.99 -2.84 3.01
CA ALA A 63 20.62 -2.92 4.31
C ALA A 63 21.29 -1.60 4.68
N GLY A 64 21.27 -1.31 5.93
CA GLY A 64 21.96 -0.15 6.51
C GLY A 64 21.66 -0.07 8.01
N PRO A 65 22.54 0.53 8.80
CA PRO A 65 22.37 0.59 10.24
C PRO A 65 21.23 1.52 10.67
N SER A 66 20.81 2.46 9.82
CA SER A 66 19.77 3.44 10.14
C SER A 66 19.30 4.19 8.88
N THR A 67 18.21 4.94 9.01
CA THR A 67 17.77 5.95 8.06
C THR A 67 18.88 6.94 7.76
N GLY A 68 19.10 7.25 6.48
CA GLY A 68 20.09 8.23 6.02
C GLY A 68 21.53 7.74 5.98
N LEU A 69 21.84 6.52 6.41
CA LEU A 69 23.16 5.95 6.25
C LEU A 69 23.32 5.19 4.92
N PRO A 70 24.56 5.09 4.36
CA PRO A 70 24.78 4.51 3.04
C PRO A 70 24.18 3.11 2.92
N PRO A 71 23.25 2.90 1.99
CA PRO A 71 22.61 1.61 1.80
C PRO A 71 23.47 0.66 0.94
N ARG A 72 23.16 -0.62 1.07
CA ARG A 72 23.59 -1.69 0.15
C ARG A 72 22.38 -2.48 -0.26
N THR A 73 22.36 -3.01 -1.48
CA THR A 73 21.32 -3.93 -1.92
C THR A 73 21.28 -5.14 -1.01
N GLN A 74 20.14 -5.39 -0.41
CA GLN A 74 19.90 -6.56 0.41
C GLN A 74 18.40 -6.78 0.57
N GLN A 75 17.95 -8.01 0.32
CA GLN A 75 16.58 -8.44 0.57
C GLN A 75 16.49 -9.04 1.98
N CYS A 76 16.24 -8.20 2.97
CA CYS A 76 16.32 -8.60 4.40
C CYS A 76 15.07 -8.24 5.21
N ASP A 77 14.07 -7.62 4.60
CA ASP A 77 12.92 -7.07 5.31
C ASP A 77 11.67 -7.97 5.28
N LEU A 78 11.79 -9.22 4.84
CA LEU A 78 10.66 -10.12 4.61
C LEU A 78 9.86 -10.36 5.88
N THR A 79 10.52 -10.79 6.95
CA THR A 79 9.85 -11.07 8.23
C THR A 79 9.34 -9.78 8.87
N LEU A 80 10.10 -8.68 8.77
CA LEU A 80 9.69 -7.38 9.27
C LEU A 80 8.37 -6.94 8.60
N CYS A 81 8.30 -6.95 7.26
CA CYS A 81 7.13 -6.52 6.52
C CYS A 81 5.95 -7.48 6.70
N ALA A 82 6.21 -8.79 6.78
CA ALA A 82 5.15 -9.78 6.96
C ALA A 82 4.33 -9.57 8.24
N TYR A 83 4.95 -9.02 9.28
CA TYR A 83 4.35 -8.90 10.62
C TYR A 83 4.47 -7.50 11.23
N ALA A 84 4.75 -6.47 10.43
CA ALA A 84 4.91 -5.10 10.93
C ALA A 84 3.63 -4.58 11.58
N SER A 85 3.64 -4.38 12.89
CA SER A 85 2.50 -3.88 13.66
C SER A 85 2.83 -3.80 15.15
N HIS A 86 1.83 -3.42 15.93
CA HIS A 86 1.77 -3.51 17.39
C HIS A 86 0.85 -4.65 17.89
N GLY A 87 0.58 -5.64 17.09
CA GLY A 87 -0.25 -6.81 17.41
C GLY A 87 0.01 -7.95 16.43
N ASP A 88 -0.83 -8.96 16.45
CA ASP A 88 -0.74 -10.11 15.55
C ASP A 88 -1.29 -9.74 14.17
N THR A 89 -0.41 -9.38 13.26
CA THR A 89 -0.74 -9.03 11.88
C THR A 89 -0.07 -9.98 10.90
N LYS A 90 -0.61 -10.00 9.69
CA LYS A 90 0.00 -10.71 8.56
C LYS A 90 -0.34 -9.97 7.28
N HIS A 91 0.65 -9.38 6.64
CA HIS A 91 0.45 -8.54 5.48
C HIS A 91 0.60 -9.28 4.16
N ILE A 92 -0.11 -8.81 3.14
CA ILE A 92 0.07 -9.21 1.75
C ILE A 92 1.33 -8.55 1.23
N MET A 93 2.20 -9.34 0.59
CA MET A 93 3.45 -8.86 0.00
C MET A 93 3.56 -9.28 -1.45
N LEU A 94 3.88 -8.35 -2.34
CA LEU A 94 4.13 -8.58 -3.77
C LEU A 94 5.63 -8.44 -4.07
N PHE A 95 6.16 -9.34 -4.87
CA PHE A 95 7.60 -9.46 -5.15
C PHE A 95 7.86 -9.40 -6.64
N PRO A 96 7.99 -8.22 -7.24
CA PRO A 96 8.40 -8.11 -8.63
C PRO A 96 9.86 -8.54 -8.82
N ALA A 97 10.15 -9.26 -9.90
CA ALA A 97 11.49 -9.72 -10.22
C ALA A 97 12.26 -8.76 -11.13
N ASN A 98 11.60 -7.81 -11.77
CA ASN A 98 12.17 -6.86 -12.73
C ASN A 98 11.30 -5.61 -12.88
N PRO A 99 11.76 -4.54 -13.56
CA PRO A 99 10.99 -3.31 -13.70
C PRO A 99 9.65 -3.45 -14.45
N ALA A 100 9.51 -4.39 -15.37
CA ALA A 100 8.23 -4.63 -16.04
C ALA A 100 7.19 -5.17 -15.03
N GLU A 101 7.57 -6.17 -14.24
CA GLU A 101 6.73 -6.67 -13.16
C GLU A 101 6.47 -5.60 -12.07
N CYS A 102 7.42 -4.69 -11.82
CA CYS A 102 7.18 -3.55 -10.94
C CYS A 102 6.01 -2.69 -11.43
N PHE A 103 5.94 -2.44 -12.73
CA PHE A 103 4.85 -1.66 -13.32
C PHE A 103 3.50 -2.39 -13.18
N GLU A 104 3.44 -3.65 -13.58
CA GLU A 104 2.22 -4.46 -13.55
C GLU A 104 1.70 -4.70 -12.14
N MET A 105 2.59 -5.15 -11.24
CA MET A 105 2.22 -5.45 -9.85
C MET A 105 1.92 -4.20 -9.03
N ALA A 106 2.46 -3.03 -9.39
CA ALA A 106 2.11 -1.79 -8.71
C ALA A 106 0.62 -1.45 -8.88
N VAL A 107 0.07 -1.66 -10.07
CA VAL A 107 -1.37 -1.50 -10.33
C VAL A 107 -2.17 -2.50 -9.49
N GLN A 108 -1.75 -3.77 -9.50
CA GLN A 108 -2.39 -4.84 -8.73
C GLN A 108 -2.34 -4.59 -7.22
N ALA A 109 -1.26 -3.99 -6.71
CA ALA A 109 -1.11 -3.70 -5.28
C ALA A 109 -2.25 -2.81 -4.76
N PHE A 110 -2.65 -1.79 -5.52
CA PHE A 110 -3.77 -0.93 -5.15
C PHE A 110 -5.11 -1.67 -5.20
N ASP A 111 -5.33 -2.49 -6.21
CA ASP A 111 -6.57 -3.28 -6.32
C ASP A 111 -6.70 -4.28 -5.17
N ILE A 112 -5.61 -4.96 -4.83
CA ILE A 112 -5.56 -5.90 -3.71
C ILE A 112 -5.79 -5.17 -2.39
N ALA A 113 -5.13 -4.03 -2.15
CA ALA A 113 -5.31 -3.25 -0.93
C ALA A 113 -6.77 -2.83 -0.74
N GLU A 114 -7.42 -2.35 -1.78
CA GLU A 114 -8.83 -1.90 -1.72
C GLU A 114 -9.82 -3.06 -1.65
N ARG A 115 -9.55 -4.16 -2.36
CA ARG A 115 -10.41 -5.36 -2.32
C ARG A 115 -10.46 -5.97 -0.93
N TYR A 116 -9.31 -6.06 -0.26
CA TYR A 116 -9.20 -6.66 1.08
C TYR A 116 -9.16 -5.64 2.21
N GLN A 117 -9.19 -4.34 1.92
CA GLN A 117 -9.15 -3.23 2.89
C GLN A 117 -8.01 -3.40 3.90
N THR A 118 -6.79 -3.58 3.41
CA THR A 118 -5.61 -3.87 4.22
C THR A 118 -4.37 -3.21 3.64
N PRO A 119 -3.34 -2.95 4.45
CA PRO A 119 -2.02 -2.60 3.94
C PRO A 119 -1.45 -3.69 3.03
N VAL A 120 -0.84 -3.28 1.92
CA VAL A 120 -0.13 -4.16 1.00
C VAL A 120 1.31 -3.67 0.85
N PHE A 121 2.26 -4.56 1.02
CA PHE A 121 3.67 -4.28 0.77
C PHE A 121 4.07 -4.66 -0.63
N PHE A 122 4.71 -3.73 -1.31
CA PHE A 122 5.35 -3.92 -2.59
C PHE A 122 6.86 -4.01 -2.36
N MET A 123 7.40 -5.21 -2.48
CA MET A 123 8.76 -5.54 -2.06
C MET A 123 9.70 -5.49 -3.27
N THR A 124 10.35 -4.37 -3.48
CA THR A 124 11.43 -4.23 -4.45
C THR A 124 12.77 -4.01 -3.73
N ASP A 125 13.84 -3.73 -4.45
CA ASP A 125 15.16 -3.48 -3.89
C ASP A 125 15.99 -2.52 -4.74
N LEU A 126 17.18 -2.18 -4.27
CA LEU A 126 18.10 -1.30 -4.99
C LEU A 126 18.66 -1.93 -6.26
N ASP A 127 18.72 -3.26 -6.37
CA ASP A 127 19.21 -3.91 -7.57
C ASP A 127 18.25 -3.68 -8.74
N ILE A 128 16.95 -3.85 -8.48
CA ILE A 128 15.91 -3.52 -9.46
C ILE A 128 15.89 -2.02 -9.78
N GLY A 129 16.02 -1.17 -8.76
CA GLY A 129 15.82 0.27 -8.90
C GLY A 129 17.02 1.06 -9.43
N MET A 130 18.24 0.54 -9.36
CA MET A 130 19.45 1.28 -9.69
C MET A 130 20.24 0.72 -10.87
N ASN A 131 19.96 -0.48 -11.33
CA ASN A 131 20.61 -1.05 -12.50
C ASN A 131 19.85 -0.72 -13.80
N ASP A 132 20.59 -0.74 -14.90
CA ASP A 132 19.99 -0.66 -16.23
C ASP A 132 19.39 -2.02 -16.61
N TRP A 133 18.13 -2.01 -16.96
CA TRP A 133 17.38 -3.21 -17.34
C TRP A 133 16.89 -3.13 -18.79
N MET A 134 17.03 -4.21 -19.52
CA MET A 134 16.31 -4.38 -20.78
C MET A 134 14.94 -4.99 -20.48
N ILE A 135 13.89 -4.24 -20.74
CA ILE A 135 12.51 -4.69 -20.58
C ILE A 135 11.73 -4.44 -21.87
N PRO A 136 10.64 -5.16 -22.12
CA PRO A 136 9.72 -4.81 -23.19
C PRO A 136 9.13 -3.43 -22.97
N GLU A 137 8.61 -2.81 -24.03
CA GLU A 137 7.81 -1.59 -23.89
C GLU A 137 6.64 -1.85 -22.94
N LEU A 138 6.44 -0.92 -22.01
CA LEU A 138 5.37 -1.05 -21.02
C LEU A 138 4.02 -0.83 -21.71
N ASP A 139 3.10 -1.77 -21.50
CA ASP A 139 1.73 -1.65 -22.00
C ASP A 139 0.94 -0.71 -21.07
N TRP A 140 0.72 0.50 -21.54
CA TRP A 140 -0.03 1.52 -20.82
C TRP A 140 -1.51 1.45 -21.21
N ASP A 141 -2.33 0.88 -20.32
CA ASP A 141 -3.77 0.74 -20.52
C ASP A 141 -4.54 1.94 -19.97
N ASP A 142 -4.89 2.88 -20.86
CA ASP A 142 -5.73 4.04 -20.49
C ASP A 142 -7.20 3.66 -20.19
N ALA A 143 -7.61 2.45 -20.53
CA ALA A 143 -8.96 1.92 -20.25
C ALA A 143 -9.05 1.17 -18.94
N TYR A 144 -7.94 1.01 -18.22
CA TYR A 144 -7.92 0.34 -16.92
C TYR A 144 -8.93 0.92 -15.95
N THR A 145 -9.78 0.06 -15.42
CA THR A 145 -10.76 0.41 -14.38
C THR A 145 -10.31 -0.14 -13.04
N PRO A 146 -10.03 0.70 -12.04
CA PRO A 146 -9.62 0.28 -10.73
C PRO A 146 -10.65 -0.62 -10.03
N ASP A 147 -10.18 -1.74 -9.46
CA ASP A 147 -10.99 -2.51 -8.51
C ASP A 147 -10.97 -1.79 -7.15
N ARG A 148 -12.07 -1.11 -6.85
CA ARG A 148 -12.21 -0.34 -5.61
C ARG A 148 -12.73 -1.17 -4.43
N GLY A 149 -12.94 -2.49 -4.62
CA GLY A 149 -13.54 -3.36 -3.62
C GLY A 149 -14.98 -2.97 -3.27
N LYS A 150 -15.37 -3.15 -2.03
CA LYS A 150 -16.73 -2.90 -1.55
C LYS A 150 -16.96 -1.43 -1.17
N ILE A 151 -17.26 -0.59 -2.17
CA ILE A 151 -17.60 0.82 -1.95
C ILE A 151 -19.09 1.02 -2.18
N LEU A 152 -19.76 1.64 -1.20
CA LEU A 152 -21.16 2.07 -1.31
C LEU A 152 -21.25 3.41 -2.04
N THR A 153 -22.16 3.48 -2.99
CA THR A 153 -22.52 4.74 -3.63
C THR A 153 -23.47 5.56 -2.76
N ALA A 154 -23.68 6.83 -3.10
CA ALA A 154 -24.66 7.66 -2.41
C ALA A 154 -26.06 7.03 -2.44
N ALA A 155 -26.44 6.43 -3.57
CA ALA A 155 -27.74 5.75 -3.69
C ALA A 155 -27.85 4.52 -2.78
N ASP A 156 -26.75 3.75 -2.66
CA ASP A 156 -26.73 2.61 -1.73
C ASP A 156 -26.90 3.07 -0.28
N LEU A 157 -26.23 4.18 0.08
CA LEU A 157 -26.33 4.75 1.44
C LEU A 157 -27.73 5.27 1.75
N GLU A 158 -28.39 5.93 0.79
CA GLU A 158 -29.77 6.41 0.94
C GLU A 158 -30.78 5.26 1.10
N ALA A 159 -30.50 4.12 0.47
CA ALA A 159 -31.35 2.92 0.60
C ALA A 159 -31.19 2.19 1.93
N LEU A 160 -30.15 2.47 2.69
CA LEU A 160 -29.85 1.83 3.96
C LEU A 160 -30.53 2.54 5.12
N PRO A 161 -31.16 1.81 6.06
CA PRO A 161 -31.70 2.41 7.27
C PRO A 161 -30.59 2.99 8.18
N LYS A 162 -29.41 2.40 8.15
CA LYS A 162 -28.22 2.84 8.87
C LYS A 162 -26.97 2.20 8.27
N TYR A 163 -25.88 2.95 8.22
CA TYR A 163 -24.55 2.48 7.83
C TYR A 163 -23.68 2.23 9.06
N TYR A 164 -22.98 1.09 9.03
CA TYR A 164 -21.97 0.74 10.01
C TYR A 164 -20.67 0.38 9.27
N ARG A 165 -19.59 1.05 9.58
CA ARG A 165 -18.29 0.93 8.88
C ARG A 165 -17.69 -0.48 8.90
N TYR A 166 -17.94 -1.23 9.96
CA TYR A 166 -17.34 -2.56 10.18
C TYR A 166 -18.37 -3.69 10.18
N GLU A 167 -19.53 -3.44 9.57
CA GLU A 167 -20.55 -4.47 9.42
C GLU A 167 -20.21 -5.40 8.25
N ASP A 168 -20.03 -6.68 8.53
CA ASP A 168 -19.93 -7.73 7.51
C ASP A 168 -21.35 -8.15 7.11
N ARG A 169 -21.81 -7.71 5.94
CA ARG A 169 -23.19 -7.91 5.48
C ARG A 169 -23.39 -9.20 4.69
N ASP A 170 -22.34 -9.74 4.13
CA ASP A 170 -22.38 -10.89 3.23
C ASP A 170 -21.55 -12.07 3.72
N GLY A 171 -20.89 -11.95 4.86
CA GLY A 171 -20.23 -13.05 5.56
C GLY A 171 -18.86 -13.41 5.03
N ASP A 172 -18.20 -12.48 4.30
CA ASP A 172 -16.87 -12.70 3.76
C ASP A 172 -15.76 -12.03 4.60
N ASN A 173 -16.12 -11.41 5.73
CA ASN A 173 -15.25 -10.67 6.65
C ASN A 173 -14.65 -9.39 6.05
N ILE A 174 -15.22 -8.85 4.97
CA ILE A 174 -14.78 -7.57 4.39
C ILE A 174 -15.96 -6.59 4.47
N ALA A 175 -15.77 -5.53 5.26
CA ALA A 175 -16.80 -4.52 5.46
C ALA A 175 -16.97 -3.60 4.23
N TYR A 176 -18.17 -3.06 4.06
CA TYR A 176 -18.42 -2.03 3.06
C TYR A 176 -17.92 -0.67 3.52
N ARG A 177 -17.29 0.09 2.63
CA ARG A 177 -16.84 1.46 2.90
C ARG A 177 -17.56 2.50 2.01
N THR A 178 -17.43 3.76 2.38
CA THR A 178 -17.99 4.91 1.67
C THR A 178 -16.92 5.75 1.02
#